data_5e759181b0a2df983f7ae6ac45f3cd6d
#
_entry.id   5e759181b0a2df983f7ae6ac45f3cd6d
#
_cell.length_a   1.000
_cell.length_b   1.000
_cell.length_c   1.000
_cell.angle_alpha   90.00
_cell.angle_beta   90.00
_cell.angle_gamma   90.00
#
_symmetry.space_group_name_H-M   'P 1'
#
loop_
_entity.id
_entity.type
_entity.pdbx_description
1 polymer ?
#
loop_
_entity_poly.entity_id
_entity_poly.type
_entity_poly.pdbx_seq_one_letter_code
_entity_poly.pdbx_strand_id
1 'polypeptide(L)'
;MCCRCARSFAIAIVPTTILPVMIAEEKEKYTLRSLMLAKVSGLEFLAAKLEVCLTLTLIEALLVFFLAGGQRAQLPLYLLMVLLSTLGLSFLGAIAGLAAKDQASAGTVGAPLLLIALIPPLFSGLSDMLAKFAVLVPTTSFQTIFFSALDGKPVFSGGNPLAFAVCLVWIAAGYTVFHVFYKKRGMDY
;
A
#
# COMPACT_ATOMS: atom_id res chain seq x y z
N MET A 1 -10.95 16.89 -10.60
CA MET A 1 -10.14 16.75 -9.38
C MET A 1 -10.65 15.66 -8.45
N CYS A 2 -11.94 15.54 -8.20
CA CYS A 2 -12.54 14.59 -7.25
C CYS A 2 -12.20 13.10 -7.54
N CYS A 3 -12.33 12.64 -8.79
CA CYS A 3 -12.07 11.24 -9.14
C CYS A 3 -10.61 10.79 -8.96
N ARG A 4 -9.63 11.69 -9.13
CA ARG A 4 -8.21 11.36 -8.89
C ARG A 4 -7.94 11.12 -7.41
N CYS A 5 -8.48 11.98 -6.56
CA CYS A 5 -8.36 11.85 -5.09
C CYS A 5 -8.99 10.54 -4.61
N ALA A 6 -10.22 10.23 -5.01
CA ALA A 6 -10.94 9.03 -4.59
C ALA A 6 -10.17 7.73 -4.91
N ARG A 7 -9.58 7.62 -6.11
CA ARG A 7 -8.81 6.45 -6.52
C ARG A 7 -7.51 6.29 -5.72
N SER A 8 -6.83 7.38 -5.38
CA SER A 8 -5.62 7.32 -4.54
C SER A 8 -5.95 6.95 -3.09
N PHE A 9 -7.08 7.43 -2.57
CA PHE A 9 -7.57 7.04 -1.25
C PHE A 9 -7.84 5.55 -1.16
N ALA A 10 -8.54 4.98 -2.15
CA ALA A 10 -8.86 3.56 -2.19
C ALA A 10 -7.61 2.65 -2.10
N ILE A 11 -6.49 3.06 -2.70
CA ILE A 11 -5.25 2.28 -2.69
C ILE A 11 -4.45 2.47 -1.39
N ALA A 12 -4.56 3.64 -0.77
CA ALA A 12 -3.71 4.00 0.36
C ALA A 12 -4.33 3.64 1.72
N ILE A 13 -5.65 3.77 1.89
CA ILE A 13 -6.30 3.71 3.20
C ILE A 13 -6.16 2.34 3.87
N VAL A 14 -6.46 1.26 3.17
CA VAL A 14 -6.43 -0.10 3.75
C VAL A 14 -5.02 -0.50 4.17
N PRO A 15 -3.97 -0.40 3.30
CA PRO A 15 -2.63 -0.83 3.66
C PRO A 15 -1.96 0.05 4.72
N THR A 16 -2.31 1.34 4.82
CA THR A 16 -1.64 2.25 5.76
C THR A 16 -2.38 2.42 7.09
N THR A 17 -3.67 2.10 7.17
CA THR A 17 -4.45 2.26 8.41
C THR A 17 -4.97 0.93 8.93
N ILE A 18 -5.64 0.12 8.11
CA ILE A 18 -6.27 -1.12 8.55
C ILE A 18 -5.22 -2.20 8.82
N LEU A 19 -4.29 -2.41 7.90
CA LEU A 19 -3.27 -3.45 8.05
C LEU A 19 -2.41 -3.29 9.31
N PRO A 20 -1.89 -2.09 9.66
CA PRO A 20 -1.19 -1.92 10.94
C PRO A 20 -2.02 -2.30 12.15
N VAL A 21 -3.29 -1.91 12.17
CA VAL A 21 -4.22 -2.22 13.28
C VAL A 21 -4.45 -3.73 13.38
N MET A 22 -4.67 -4.44 12.26
CA MET A 22 -4.83 -5.89 12.24
C MET A 22 -3.61 -6.65 12.79
N ILE A 23 -2.40 -6.15 12.53
CA ILE A 23 -1.16 -6.75 13.05
C ILE A 23 -0.97 -6.44 14.53
N ALA A 24 -1.25 -5.19 14.94
CA ALA A 24 -1.18 -4.78 16.34
C ALA A 24 -2.20 -5.50 17.23
N GLU A 25 -3.39 -5.81 16.68
CA GLU A 25 -4.43 -6.61 17.36
C GLU A 25 -3.90 -8.00 17.76
N GLU A 26 -3.18 -8.67 16.86
CA GLU A 26 -2.60 -9.98 17.14
C GLU A 26 -1.54 -9.91 18.24
N LYS A 27 -0.80 -8.79 18.31
CA LYS A 27 0.16 -8.56 19.41
C LYS A 27 -0.56 -8.32 20.74
N GLU A 28 -1.56 -7.46 20.74
CA GLU A 28 -2.33 -7.09 21.94
C GLU A 28 -3.03 -8.31 22.56
N LYS A 29 -3.57 -9.19 21.70
CA LYS A 29 -4.24 -10.44 22.13
C LYS A 29 -3.27 -11.61 22.39
N TYR A 30 -1.95 -11.39 22.30
CA TYR A 30 -0.91 -12.42 22.44
C TYR A 30 -1.03 -13.58 21.46
N THR A 31 -1.87 -13.48 20.43
CA THR A 31 -2.05 -14.51 19.40
C THR A 31 -0.81 -14.64 18.51
N LEU A 32 -0.07 -13.55 18.27
CA LEU A 32 1.20 -13.59 17.56
C LEU A 32 2.20 -14.54 18.20
N ARG A 33 2.28 -14.55 19.54
CA ARG A 33 3.15 -15.46 20.29
C ARG A 33 2.72 -16.92 20.12
N SER A 34 1.42 -17.19 20.18
CA SER A 34 0.87 -18.54 19.98
C SER A 34 1.16 -19.07 18.57
N LEU A 35 1.07 -18.19 17.54
CA LEU A 35 1.42 -18.53 16.17
C LEU A 35 2.91 -18.86 16.01
N MET A 36 3.79 -18.10 16.67
CA MET A 36 5.23 -18.39 16.69
C MET A 36 5.57 -19.71 17.38
N LEU A 37 4.90 -20.03 18.49
CA LEU A 37 5.05 -21.32 19.17
C LEU A 37 4.57 -22.48 18.30
N ALA A 38 3.54 -22.26 17.47
CA ALA A 38 3.06 -23.20 16.48
C ALA A 38 3.96 -23.29 15.22
N LYS A 39 5.14 -22.65 15.23
CA LYS A 39 6.13 -22.62 14.12
C LYS A 39 5.60 -21.99 12.84
N VAL A 40 4.58 -21.13 12.92
CA VAL A 40 4.11 -20.35 11.76
C VAL A 40 5.22 -19.37 11.36
N SER A 41 5.62 -19.41 10.10
CA SER A 41 6.66 -18.51 9.58
C SER A 41 6.14 -17.07 9.49
N GLY A 42 7.05 -16.08 9.62
CA GLY A 42 6.68 -14.66 9.44
C GLY A 42 6.06 -14.35 8.09
N LEU A 43 6.43 -15.13 7.07
CA LEU A 43 5.88 -15.00 5.72
C LEU A 43 4.44 -15.51 5.64
N GLU A 44 4.12 -16.64 6.26
CA GLU A 44 2.76 -17.18 6.31
C GLU A 44 1.83 -16.25 7.07
N PHE A 45 2.28 -15.72 8.21
CA PHE A 45 1.55 -14.71 8.96
C PHE A 45 1.28 -13.45 8.11
N LEU A 46 2.32 -12.91 7.48
CA LEU A 46 2.19 -11.73 6.64
C LEU A 46 1.29 -11.98 5.42
N ALA A 47 1.44 -13.14 4.76
CA ALA A 47 0.65 -13.51 3.59
C ALA A 47 -0.85 -13.53 3.93
N ALA A 48 -1.23 -14.11 5.07
CA ALA A 48 -2.62 -14.13 5.53
C ALA A 48 -3.19 -12.71 5.74
N LYS A 49 -2.41 -11.80 6.33
CA LYS A 49 -2.83 -10.40 6.54
C LYS A 49 -2.86 -9.61 5.23
N LEU A 50 -1.90 -9.88 4.33
CA LEU A 50 -1.88 -9.28 2.99
C LEU A 50 -3.08 -9.72 2.14
N GLU A 51 -3.47 -10.99 2.20
CA GLU A 51 -4.63 -11.50 1.48
C GLU A 51 -5.90 -10.73 1.86
N VAL A 52 -6.15 -10.54 3.14
CA VAL A 52 -7.30 -9.74 3.63
C VAL A 52 -7.18 -8.28 3.16
N CYS A 53 -5.99 -7.67 3.31
CA CYS A 53 -5.73 -6.30 2.88
C CYS A 53 -5.97 -6.12 1.38
N LEU A 54 -5.43 -7.02 0.54
CA LEU A 54 -5.59 -6.98 -0.92
C LEU A 54 -7.06 -7.17 -1.32
N THR A 55 -7.77 -8.11 -0.70
CA THR A 55 -9.19 -8.36 -0.98
C THR A 55 -10.03 -7.12 -0.68
N LEU A 56 -9.85 -6.51 0.48
CA LEU A 56 -10.56 -5.27 0.86
C LEU A 56 -10.24 -4.13 -0.10
N THR A 57 -8.95 -3.93 -0.42
CA THR A 57 -8.53 -2.87 -1.35
C THR A 57 -9.07 -3.11 -2.76
N LEU A 58 -9.12 -4.36 -3.24
CA LEU A 58 -9.69 -4.68 -4.55
C LEU A 58 -11.19 -4.40 -4.61
N ILE A 59 -11.94 -4.75 -3.58
CA ILE A 59 -13.37 -4.45 -3.49
C ILE A 59 -13.60 -2.93 -3.51
N GLU A 60 -12.88 -2.18 -2.66
CA GLU A 60 -12.96 -0.73 -2.62
C GLU A 60 -12.57 -0.10 -3.96
N ALA A 61 -11.47 -0.55 -4.55
CA ALA A 61 -10.98 -0.05 -5.84
C ALA A 61 -11.96 -0.32 -6.98
N LEU A 62 -12.60 -1.49 -7.03
CA LEU A 62 -13.64 -1.81 -8.01
C LEU A 62 -14.85 -0.90 -7.86
N LEU A 63 -15.34 -0.69 -6.63
CA LEU A 63 -16.44 0.23 -6.37
C LEU A 63 -16.10 1.65 -6.87
N VAL A 64 -14.94 2.17 -6.50
CA VAL A 64 -14.49 3.49 -6.92
C VAL A 64 -14.29 3.57 -8.44
N PHE A 65 -13.80 2.50 -9.08
CA PHE A 65 -13.62 2.45 -10.53
C PHE A 65 -14.95 2.61 -11.28
N PHE A 66 -15.96 1.84 -10.91
CA PHE A 66 -17.28 1.89 -11.57
C PHE A 66 -18.04 3.17 -11.24
N LEU A 67 -18.02 3.62 -9.99
CA LEU A 67 -18.65 4.90 -9.59
C LEU A 67 -18.04 6.11 -10.30
N ALA A 68 -16.75 6.03 -10.61
CA ALA A 68 -16.04 7.08 -11.35
C ALA A 68 -16.16 6.97 -12.87
N GLY A 69 -17.03 6.08 -13.39
CA GLY A 69 -17.28 5.92 -14.81
C GLY A 69 -16.14 5.25 -15.58
N GLY A 70 -15.39 4.34 -14.94
CA GLY A 70 -14.30 3.62 -15.56
C GLY A 70 -14.76 2.72 -16.72
N GLN A 71 -14.01 2.71 -17.82
CA GLN A 71 -14.29 1.86 -18.98
C GLN A 71 -13.75 0.44 -18.75
N ARG A 72 -14.55 -0.58 -19.10
CA ARG A 72 -14.17 -1.98 -18.91
C ARG A 72 -12.84 -2.38 -19.55
N ALA A 73 -12.49 -1.76 -20.67
CA ALA A 73 -11.21 -2.02 -21.36
C ALA A 73 -9.98 -1.65 -20.51
N GLN A 74 -10.12 -0.72 -19.56
CA GLN A 74 -9.03 -0.23 -18.71
C GLN A 74 -8.94 -1.02 -17.37
N LEU A 75 -9.93 -1.86 -17.08
CA LEU A 75 -10.03 -2.59 -15.82
C LEU A 75 -8.80 -3.47 -15.53
N PRO A 76 -8.25 -4.27 -16.48
CA PRO A 76 -7.11 -5.13 -16.18
C PRO A 76 -5.87 -4.33 -15.76
N LEU A 77 -5.55 -3.24 -16.45
CA LEU A 77 -4.44 -2.37 -16.12
C LEU A 77 -4.65 -1.68 -14.77
N TYR A 78 -5.89 -1.22 -14.53
CA TYR A 78 -6.26 -0.60 -13.26
C TYR A 78 -6.02 -1.56 -12.08
N LEU A 79 -6.53 -2.80 -12.18
CA LEU A 79 -6.37 -3.81 -11.13
C LEU A 79 -4.90 -4.20 -10.92
N LEU A 80 -4.13 -4.35 -11.99
CA LEU A 80 -2.69 -4.63 -11.90
C LEU A 80 -1.97 -3.53 -11.11
N MET A 81 -2.24 -2.27 -11.42
CA MET A 81 -1.60 -1.15 -10.75
C MET A 81 -2.08 -0.97 -9.30
N VAL A 82 -3.36 -1.27 -9.03
CA VAL A 82 -3.88 -1.32 -7.66
C VAL A 82 -3.13 -2.37 -6.85
N LEU A 83 -2.97 -3.58 -7.36
CA LEU A 83 -2.24 -4.66 -6.70
C LEU A 83 -0.80 -4.29 -6.40
N LEU A 84 -0.06 -3.79 -7.40
CA LEU A 84 1.35 -3.41 -7.23
C LEU A 84 1.53 -2.30 -6.20
N SER A 85 0.71 -1.25 -6.27
CA SER A 85 0.80 -0.11 -5.36
C SER A 85 0.38 -0.48 -3.94
N THR A 86 -0.68 -1.29 -3.80
CA THR A 86 -1.14 -1.78 -2.49
C THR A 86 -0.10 -2.68 -1.84
N LEU A 87 0.52 -3.61 -2.59
CA LEU A 87 1.60 -4.46 -2.07
C LEU A 87 2.76 -3.62 -1.54
N GLY A 88 3.21 -2.62 -2.30
CA GLY A 88 4.29 -1.72 -1.86
C GLY A 88 3.97 -1.00 -0.55
N LEU A 89 2.75 -0.46 -0.42
CA LEU A 89 2.29 0.24 0.79
C LEU A 89 2.03 -0.71 1.95
N SER A 90 1.58 -1.94 1.68
CA SER A 90 1.27 -2.94 2.72
C SER A 90 2.49 -3.34 3.54
N PHE A 91 3.68 -3.39 2.95
CA PHE A 91 4.90 -3.64 3.71
C PHE A 91 5.19 -2.53 4.71
N LEU A 92 4.95 -1.26 4.37
CA LEU A 92 5.08 -0.14 5.31
C LEU A 92 4.05 -0.27 6.44
N GLY A 93 2.81 -0.56 6.09
CA GLY A 93 1.74 -0.80 7.07
C GLY A 93 2.08 -1.96 7.99
N ALA A 94 2.62 -3.06 7.46
CA ALA A 94 3.04 -4.21 8.25
C ALA A 94 4.17 -3.86 9.24
N ILE A 95 5.18 -3.10 8.80
CA ILE A 95 6.26 -2.62 9.67
C ILE A 95 5.71 -1.71 10.77
N ALA A 96 4.78 -0.81 10.43
CA ALA A 96 4.12 0.07 11.40
C ALA A 96 3.32 -0.71 12.45
N GLY A 97 2.57 -1.74 12.02
CA GLY A 97 1.84 -2.64 12.93
C GLY A 97 2.75 -3.42 13.87
N LEU A 98 3.89 -3.95 13.36
CA LEU A 98 4.89 -4.59 14.20
C LEU A 98 5.56 -3.61 15.18
N ALA A 99 5.73 -2.34 14.78
CA ALA A 99 6.30 -1.31 15.64
C ALA A 99 5.34 -0.84 16.73
N ALA A 100 4.03 -0.87 16.49
CA ALA A 100 3.00 -0.46 17.42
C ALA A 100 2.91 -1.40 18.62
N LYS A 101 2.46 -0.87 19.79
CA LYS A 101 2.27 -1.64 21.02
C LYS A 101 0.87 -2.26 21.07
N ASP A 102 -0.12 -1.53 20.64
CA ASP A 102 -1.55 -1.85 20.67
C ASP A 102 -2.25 -1.27 19.44
N GLN A 103 -3.54 -1.56 19.29
CA GLN A 103 -4.36 -1.08 18.16
C GLN A 103 -4.43 0.44 18.09
N ALA A 104 -4.53 1.12 19.24
CA ALA A 104 -4.62 2.58 19.30
C ALA A 104 -3.33 3.24 18.80
N SER A 105 -2.16 2.73 19.22
CA SER A 105 -0.86 3.21 18.74
C SER A 105 -0.63 2.87 17.27
N ALA A 106 -1.15 1.76 16.76
CA ALA A 106 -1.08 1.40 15.34
C ALA A 106 -1.85 2.41 14.46
N GLY A 107 -3.02 2.83 14.89
CA GLY A 107 -3.78 3.90 14.23
C GLY A 107 -3.01 5.23 14.19
N THR A 108 -2.37 5.58 15.30
CA THR A 108 -1.56 6.81 15.40
C THR A 108 -0.33 6.77 14.47
N VAL A 109 0.32 5.62 14.30
CA VAL A 109 1.45 5.45 13.38
C VAL A 109 0.97 5.34 11.92
N GLY A 110 -0.21 4.76 11.69
CA GLY A 110 -0.80 4.62 10.35
C GLY A 110 -1.21 5.96 9.72
N ALA A 111 -1.68 6.91 10.52
CA ALA A 111 -2.11 8.22 10.01
C ALA A 111 -1.01 9.02 9.28
N PRO A 112 0.23 9.16 9.81
CA PRO A 112 1.34 9.78 9.06
C PRO A 112 1.68 9.03 7.77
N LEU A 113 1.62 7.68 7.77
CA LEU A 113 1.86 6.89 6.56
C LEU A 113 0.81 7.16 5.48
N LEU A 114 -0.46 7.29 5.88
CA LEU A 114 -1.52 7.69 4.97
C LEU A 114 -1.25 9.07 4.36
N LEU A 115 -0.83 10.04 5.18
CA LEU A 115 -0.49 11.38 4.70
C LEU A 115 0.70 11.35 3.72
N ILE A 116 1.76 10.60 4.02
CA ILE A 116 2.91 10.41 3.11
C ILE A 116 2.47 9.78 1.79
N ALA A 117 1.53 8.83 1.82
CA ALA A 117 1.01 8.19 0.62
C ALA A 117 0.09 9.11 -0.21
N LEU A 118 -0.62 10.06 0.40
CA LEU A 118 -1.65 10.88 -0.24
C LEU A 118 -1.20 12.29 -0.61
N ILE A 119 -0.42 12.95 0.25
CA ILE A 119 -0.04 14.36 0.03
C ILE A 119 0.72 14.55 -1.30
N PRO A 120 1.79 13.76 -1.61
CA PRO A 120 2.54 13.97 -2.84
C PRO A 120 1.71 13.85 -4.12
N PRO A 121 0.89 12.80 -4.33
CA PRO A 121 0.08 12.70 -5.54
C PRO A 121 -1.02 13.76 -5.64
N LEU A 122 -1.52 14.28 -4.51
CA LEU A 122 -2.58 15.31 -4.51
C LEU A 122 -2.03 16.71 -4.81
N PHE A 123 -0.87 17.01 -4.30
CA PHE A 123 -0.27 18.36 -4.33
C PHE A 123 0.93 18.48 -5.28
N SER A 124 1.24 17.45 -6.06
CA SER A 124 2.35 17.46 -7.04
C SER A 124 2.25 18.59 -8.08
N GLY A 125 1.04 19.09 -8.36
CA GLY A 125 0.84 20.22 -9.27
C GLY A 125 1.07 21.62 -8.66
N LEU A 126 1.29 21.72 -7.33
CA LEU A 126 1.47 22.99 -6.64
C LEU A 126 2.93 23.38 -6.42
N SER A 127 3.86 22.42 -6.46
CA SER A 127 5.27 22.67 -6.20
C SER A 127 6.16 21.64 -6.89
N ASP A 128 7.22 22.11 -7.54
CA ASP A 128 8.23 21.26 -8.20
C ASP A 128 8.95 20.34 -7.18
N MET A 129 9.10 20.78 -5.95
CA MET A 129 9.67 19.97 -4.89
C MET A 129 8.77 18.79 -4.55
N LEU A 130 7.47 19.03 -4.37
CA LEU A 130 6.48 17.98 -4.11
C LEU A 130 6.36 17.02 -5.30
N ALA A 131 6.45 17.53 -6.53
CA ALA A 131 6.45 16.70 -7.74
C ALA A 131 7.62 15.69 -7.77
N LYS A 132 8.83 16.12 -7.36
CA LYS A 132 10.01 15.23 -7.27
C LYS A 132 9.83 14.15 -6.20
N PHE A 133 9.33 14.50 -5.02
CA PHE A 133 9.04 13.51 -3.97
C PHE A 133 7.90 12.58 -4.36
N ALA A 134 6.89 13.10 -5.05
CA ALA A 134 5.75 12.30 -5.51
C ALA A 134 6.17 11.11 -6.38
N VAL A 135 7.17 11.26 -7.24
CA VAL A 135 7.67 10.17 -8.10
C VAL A 135 8.12 8.96 -7.30
N LEU A 136 8.57 9.13 -6.05
CA LEU A 136 9.03 8.04 -5.20
C LEU A 136 7.88 7.29 -4.51
N VAL A 137 6.65 7.77 -4.57
CA VAL A 137 5.52 7.18 -3.85
C VAL A 137 4.70 6.26 -4.76
N PRO A 138 4.37 5.01 -4.34
CA PRO A 138 3.63 4.04 -5.18
C PRO A 138 2.26 4.55 -5.66
N THR A 139 1.57 5.38 -4.88
CA THR A 139 0.29 5.98 -5.27
C THR A 139 0.41 6.94 -6.46
N THR A 140 1.54 7.64 -6.57
CA THR A 140 1.82 8.48 -7.75
C THR A 140 2.14 7.63 -8.96
N SER A 141 2.87 6.53 -8.78
CA SER A 141 3.15 5.56 -9.85
C SER A 141 1.85 5.02 -10.44
N PHE A 142 0.90 4.64 -9.59
CA PHE A 142 -0.46 4.27 -10.01
C PHE A 142 -1.11 5.37 -10.85
N GLN A 143 -1.14 6.62 -10.36
CA GLN A 143 -1.74 7.73 -11.08
C GLN A 143 -1.09 7.94 -12.45
N THR A 144 0.24 7.99 -12.50
CA THR A 144 0.99 8.24 -13.72
C THR A 144 0.66 7.22 -14.81
N ILE A 145 0.71 5.93 -14.48
CA ILE A 145 0.47 4.86 -15.46
C ILE A 145 -1.00 4.81 -15.85
N PHE A 146 -1.90 4.88 -14.89
CA PHE A 146 -3.33 4.77 -15.16
C PHE A 146 -3.84 5.93 -16.00
N PHE A 147 -3.47 7.18 -15.68
CA PHE A 147 -3.90 8.33 -16.45
C PHE A 147 -3.22 8.42 -17.83
N SER A 148 -1.96 7.99 -17.97
CA SER A 148 -1.32 7.87 -19.28
C SER A 148 -2.06 6.88 -20.19
N ALA A 149 -2.55 5.78 -19.64
CA ALA A 149 -3.36 4.81 -20.37
C ALA A 149 -4.74 5.37 -20.76
N LEU A 150 -5.37 6.18 -19.90
CA LEU A 150 -6.60 6.90 -20.23
C LEU A 150 -6.43 7.88 -21.39
N ASP A 151 -5.26 8.52 -21.48
CA ASP A 151 -4.89 9.43 -22.56
C ASP A 151 -4.50 8.69 -23.86
N GLY A 152 -4.65 7.36 -23.92
CA GLY A 152 -4.33 6.55 -25.09
C GLY A 152 -2.83 6.37 -25.35
N LYS A 153 -1.96 6.73 -24.41
CA LYS A 153 -0.52 6.54 -24.54
C LYS A 153 -0.11 5.10 -24.24
N PRO A 154 0.91 4.56 -24.92
CA PRO A 154 1.41 3.22 -24.61
C PRO A 154 1.83 3.10 -23.14
N VAL A 155 1.50 1.97 -22.51
CA VAL A 155 1.73 1.71 -21.07
C VAL A 155 3.21 1.83 -20.68
N PHE A 156 4.13 1.53 -21.63
CA PHE A 156 5.58 1.61 -21.43
C PHE A 156 6.23 2.86 -22.03
N SER A 157 5.48 3.95 -22.27
CA SER A 157 6.03 5.20 -22.79
C SER A 157 6.27 6.25 -21.73
N GLY A 158 7.19 7.16 -21.98
CA GLY A 158 7.48 8.31 -21.10
C GLY A 158 8.03 7.91 -19.73
N GLY A 159 7.42 8.38 -18.66
CA GLY A 159 7.79 8.08 -17.27
C GLY A 159 7.23 6.79 -16.69
N ASN A 160 6.44 6.04 -17.46
CA ASN A 160 5.77 4.83 -16.97
C ASN A 160 6.73 3.70 -16.55
N PRO A 161 7.87 3.42 -17.26
CA PRO A 161 8.84 2.43 -16.80
C PRO A 161 9.42 2.75 -15.42
N LEU A 162 9.68 4.02 -15.14
CA LEU A 162 10.16 4.48 -13.83
C LEU A 162 9.11 4.21 -12.74
N ALA A 163 7.84 4.47 -13.04
CA ALA A 163 6.75 4.24 -12.11
C ALA A 163 6.58 2.75 -11.76
N PHE A 164 6.73 1.83 -12.73
CA PHE A 164 6.78 0.40 -12.46
C PHE A 164 7.99 0.02 -11.60
N ALA A 165 9.18 0.55 -11.91
CA ALA A 165 10.40 0.31 -11.14
C ALA A 165 10.24 0.76 -9.69
N VAL A 166 9.63 1.92 -9.45
CA VAL A 166 9.34 2.42 -8.10
C VAL A 166 8.47 1.43 -7.32
N CYS A 167 7.38 0.93 -7.89
CA CYS A 167 6.54 -0.06 -7.22
C CYS A 167 7.32 -1.33 -6.87
N LEU A 168 8.14 -1.85 -7.78
CA LEU A 168 8.95 -3.05 -7.54
C LEU A 168 10.02 -2.82 -6.46
N VAL A 169 10.67 -1.66 -6.46
CA VAL A 169 11.65 -1.28 -5.41
C VAL A 169 10.97 -1.20 -4.05
N TRP A 170 9.77 -0.62 -3.97
CA TRP A 170 9.01 -0.56 -2.71
C TRP A 170 8.63 -1.94 -2.19
N ILE A 171 8.22 -2.86 -3.08
CA ILE A 171 7.91 -4.24 -2.71
C ILE A 171 9.18 -4.95 -2.21
N ALA A 172 10.29 -4.87 -2.94
CA ALA A 172 11.55 -5.53 -2.56
C ALA A 172 12.13 -4.96 -1.26
N ALA A 173 12.19 -3.64 -1.12
CA ALA A 173 12.68 -2.97 0.08
C ALA A 173 11.77 -3.26 1.28
N GLY A 174 10.44 -3.17 1.09
CA GLY A 174 9.47 -3.45 2.13
C GLY A 174 9.54 -4.89 2.63
N TYR A 175 9.65 -5.85 1.73
CA TYR A 175 9.83 -7.27 2.06
C TYR A 175 11.10 -7.50 2.89
N THR A 176 12.25 -6.96 2.46
CA THR A 176 13.52 -7.13 3.19
C THR A 176 13.49 -6.52 4.58
N VAL A 177 12.96 -5.31 4.70
CA VAL A 177 12.83 -4.62 6.00
C VAL A 177 11.85 -5.38 6.92
N PHE A 178 10.70 -5.81 6.39
CA PHE A 178 9.74 -6.61 7.17
C PHE A 178 10.38 -7.91 7.69
N HIS A 179 11.10 -8.64 6.85
CA HIS A 179 11.76 -9.89 7.25
C HIS A 179 12.76 -9.67 8.40
N VAL A 180 13.56 -8.60 8.33
CA VAL A 180 14.52 -8.23 9.39
C VAL A 180 13.80 -7.84 10.68
N PHE A 181 12.74 -7.03 10.59
CA PHE A 181 11.96 -6.60 11.76
C PHE A 181 11.22 -7.76 12.43
N TYR A 182 10.61 -8.63 11.64
CA TYR A 182 9.92 -9.81 12.16
C TYR A 182 10.87 -10.73 12.92
N LYS A 183 12.06 -10.99 12.37
CA LYS A 183 13.08 -11.80 13.02
C LYS A 183 13.58 -11.21 14.34
N LYS A 184 13.79 -9.88 14.39
CA LYS A 184 14.25 -9.20 15.60
C LYS A 184 13.18 -9.15 16.68
N ARG A 185 11.97 -8.69 16.36
CA ARG A 185 10.89 -8.52 17.35
C ARG A 185 10.14 -9.82 17.69
N GLY A 186 10.17 -10.80 16.82
CA GLY A 186 9.58 -12.10 17.09
C GLY A 186 10.36 -12.93 18.11
N MET A 187 11.63 -12.59 18.39
CA MET A 187 12.46 -13.25 19.42
C MET A 187 12.49 -12.52 20.77
N ASP A 188 11.97 -11.28 20.84
CA ASP A 188 12.02 -10.43 22.04
C ASP A 188 10.79 -10.57 22.95
N TYR A 189 9.92 -11.59 22.70
CA TYR A 189 8.74 -11.85 23.53
C TYR A 189 8.68 -13.31 24.01
#